data_d128eee6ec4a9dd4d79deb1c9382bce4
#
_entry.id   d128eee6ec4a9dd4d79deb1c9382bce4
#
_cell.length_a   1.000
_cell.length_b   1.000
_cell.length_c   1.000
_cell.angle_alpha   90.00
_cell.angle_beta   90.00
_cell.angle_gamma   90.00
#
_symmetry.space_group_name_H-M   'P 1'
#
loop_
_entity.id
_entity.type
_entity.pdbx_description
1 polymer ?
#
loop_
_entity_poly.entity_id
_entity_poly.type
_entity_poly.pdbx_seq_one_letter_code
_entity_poly.pdbx_strand_id
1 'polypeptide(L)'
;MTIELRDQSGRMLPGLIIGDRWFVVGEEGRRYSIVVRNRSDFRLEIVLSVDGLDVIDGRPASFRKRGYIVNPHRKLVVEGFRQSTDAVAAFRFGPVRESYAAEKYHNTRNVGVIGIALFNEVGRRLKANPFPGRFATPP
;
A
#
# COMPACT_ATOMS: atom_id res chain seq x y z
N MET A 1 6.05 0.62 -13.81
CA MET A 1 5.60 1.18 -12.52
C MET A 1 6.57 0.80 -11.43
N THR A 2 6.82 1.71 -10.51
CA THR A 2 7.59 1.43 -9.30
C THR A 2 6.80 1.80 -8.08
N ILE A 3 7.08 1.12 -6.96
CA ILE A 3 6.47 1.41 -5.67
C ILE A 3 7.58 1.41 -4.61
N GLU A 4 7.50 2.36 -3.69
CA GLU A 4 8.46 2.49 -2.60
C GLU A 4 7.76 2.96 -1.34
N LEU A 5 8.33 2.64 -0.19
CA LEU A 5 7.90 3.19 1.09
C LEU A 5 8.89 4.26 1.52
N ARG A 6 8.35 5.33 2.08
CA ARG A 6 9.14 6.44 2.63
C ARG A 6 8.80 6.68 4.08
N ASP A 7 9.77 7.12 4.84
CA ASP A 7 9.56 7.54 6.23
C ASP A 7 9.00 8.98 6.29
N GLN A 8 8.78 9.48 7.50
CA GLN A 8 8.27 10.83 7.73
C GLN A 8 9.15 11.93 7.15
N SER A 9 10.46 11.69 7.04
CA SER A 9 11.40 12.67 6.47
C SER A 9 11.48 12.61 4.95
N GLY A 10 10.75 11.69 4.32
CA GLY A 10 10.75 11.48 2.88
C GLY A 10 11.86 10.57 2.39
N ARG A 11 12.60 9.92 3.27
CA ARG A 11 13.65 8.97 2.89
C ARG A 11 13.03 7.63 2.54
N MET A 12 13.56 7.01 1.49
CA MET A 12 13.14 5.67 1.11
C MET A 12 13.57 4.66 2.18
N LEU A 13 12.63 3.84 2.62
CA LEU A 13 12.93 2.79 3.58
C LEU A 13 13.68 1.65 2.88
N PRO A 14 14.71 1.08 3.53
CA PRO A 14 15.45 -0.02 2.93
C PRO A 14 14.58 -1.27 2.86
N GLY A 15 14.77 -2.02 1.77
CA GLY A 15 14.15 -3.31 1.57
C GLY A 15 15.20 -4.41 1.55
N LEU A 16 14.76 -5.63 1.82
CA LEU A 16 15.60 -6.81 1.68
C LEU A 16 14.79 -7.95 1.07
N ILE A 17 15.52 -8.83 0.37
CA ILE A 17 14.94 -10.00 -0.27
C ILE A 17 15.32 -11.22 0.55
N ILE A 18 14.30 -12.00 0.96
CA ILE A 18 14.50 -13.27 1.65
C ILE A 18 13.79 -14.33 0.81
N GLY A 19 14.57 -15.19 0.17
CA GLY A 19 14.02 -16.12 -0.80
C GLY A 19 13.48 -15.38 -2.02
N ASP A 20 12.20 -15.57 -2.33
CA ASP A 20 11.49 -14.91 -3.44
C ASP A 20 10.57 -13.76 -2.95
N ARG A 21 10.71 -13.38 -1.69
CA ARG A 21 9.85 -12.36 -1.07
C ARG A 21 10.64 -11.10 -0.76
N TRP A 22 9.97 -9.98 -0.93
CA TRP A 22 10.52 -8.69 -0.61
C TRP A 22 9.91 -8.15 0.69
N PHE A 23 10.79 -7.68 1.58
CA PHE A 23 10.42 -7.09 2.85
C PHE A 23 10.97 -5.67 2.93
N VAL A 24 10.22 -4.78 3.55
CA VAL A 24 10.70 -3.46 3.92
C VAL A 24 10.83 -3.42 5.44
N VAL A 25 11.97 -2.94 5.92
CA VAL A 25 12.25 -2.84 7.35
C VAL A 25 11.80 -1.48 7.85
N GLY A 26 10.91 -1.48 8.82
CA GLY A 26 10.43 -0.27 9.47
C GLY A 26 10.64 -0.34 10.98
N GLU A 27 10.51 0.80 11.64
CA GLU A 27 10.59 0.89 13.11
C GLU A 27 9.18 1.00 13.68
N GLU A 28 8.91 0.26 14.76
CA GLU A 28 7.63 0.30 15.45
C GLU A 28 7.25 1.73 15.82
N GLY A 29 6.00 2.11 15.57
CA GLY A 29 5.45 3.43 15.86
C GLY A 29 5.76 4.50 14.82
N ARG A 30 6.68 4.25 13.91
CA ARG A 30 7.01 5.21 12.85
C ARG A 30 5.97 5.20 11.75
N ARG A 31 5.69 6.38 11.24
CA ARG A 31 4.82 6.56 10.08
C ARG A 31 5.55 6.24 8.79
N TYR A 32 4.80 5.79 7.81
CA TYR A 32 5.32 5.64 6.46
C TYR A 32 4.27 6.09 5.44
N SER A 33 4.74 6.38 4.26
CA SER A 33 3.90 6.62 3.09
C SER A 33 4.27 5.67 1.97
N ILE A 34 3.33 5.44 1.08
CA ILE A 34 3.53 4.62 -0.11
C ILE A 34 3.58 5.55 -1.32
N VAL A 35 4.64 5.45 -2.10
CA VAL A 35 4.82 6.24 -3.32
C VAL A 35 4.76 5.30 -4.51
N VAL A 36 3.79 5.53 -5.38
CA VAL A 36 3.61 4.77 -6.62
C VAL A 36 3.92 5.69 -7.80
N ARG A 37 4.84 5.26 -8.67
CA ARG A 37 5.21 6.02 -9.86
C ARG A 37 4.74 5.29 -11.11
N ASN A 38 3.95 5.96 -11.92
CA ASN A 38 3.60 5.47 -13.24
C ASN A 38 4.65 5.94 -14.24
N ARG A 39 5.51 5.03 -14.66
CA ARG A 39 6.57 5.32 -15.63
C ARG A 39 6.15 5.02 -17.07
N SER A 40 4.90 4.65 -17.28
CA SER A 40 4.37 4.34 -18.62
C SER A 40 3.78 5.58 -19.28
N ASP A 41 3.46 5.43 -20.57
CA ASP A 41 2.77 6.46 -21.35
C ASP A 41 1.24 6.34 -21.26
N PHE A 42 0.73 5.47 -20.39
CA PHE A 42 -0.70 5.20 -20.23
C PHE A 42 -1.18 5.61 -18.86
N ARG A 43 -2.45 5.99 -18.76
CA ARG A 43 -3.10 6.13 -17.46
C ARG A 43 -3.30 4.74 -16.85
N LEU A 44 -3.07 4.65 -15.55
CA LEU A 44 -3.28 3.42 -14.80
C LEU A 44 -4.28 3.67 -13.69
N GLU A 45 -5.12 2.70 -13.43
CA GLU A 45 -5.92 2.63 -12.22
C GLU A 45 -5.25 1.67 -11.25
N ILE A 46 -5.09 2.10 -10.01
CA ILE A 46 -4.37 1.36 -8.98
C ILE A 46 -5.29 1.12 -7.81
N VAL A 47 -5.54 -0.14 -7.50
CA VAL A 47 -6.18 -0.56 -6.25
C VAL A 47 -5.07 -0.93 -5.29
N LEU A 48 -4.97 -0.19 -4.20
CA LEU A 48 -3.91 -0.34 -3.22
C LEU A 48 -4.52 -0.78 -1.89
N SER A 49 -3.94 -1.80 -1.29
CA SER A 49 -4.37 -2.28 0.02
C SER A 49 -3.21 -2.31 1.00
N VAL A 50 -3.53 -2.06 2.25
CA VAL A 50 -2.61 -2.21 3.38
C VAL A 50 -3.35 -3.04 4.42
N ASP A 51 -2.70 -4.09 4.91
CA ASP A 51 -3.29 -5.00 5.89
C ASP A 51 -4.60 -5.65 5.39
N GLY A 52 -4.75 -5.83 4.09
CA GLY A 52 -5.95 -6.36 3.48
C GLY A 52 -7.09 -5.37 3.31
N LEU A 53 -6.88 -4.10 3.65
CA LEU A 53 -7.89 -3.05 3.55
C LEU A 53 -7.56 -2.07 2.43
N ASP A 54 -8.61 -1.68 1.70
CA ASP A 54 -8.48 -0.67 0.64
C ASP A 54 -8.12 0.69 1.25
N VAL A 55 -7.11 1.35 0.69
CA VAL A 55 -6.64 2.62 1.24
C VAL A 55 -7.62 3.77 1.02
N ILE A 56 -8.55 3.64 0.06
CA ILE A 56 -9.53 4.70 -0.22
C ILE A 56 -10.61 4.76 0.85
N ASP A 57 -11.11 3.61 1.30
CA ASP A 57 -12.24 3.58 2.24
C ASP A 57 -11.98 2.82 3.55
N GLY A 58 -10.83 2.16 3.67
CA GLY A 58 -10.48 1.38 4.87
C GLY A 58 -11.32 0.11 5.04
N ARG A 59 -12.03 -0.32 4.00
CA ARG A 59 -12.82 -1.55 3.99
C ARG A 59 -12.05 -2.69 3.35
N PRO A 60 -12.47 -3.94 3.52
CA PRO A 60 -11.79 -5.06 2.88
C PRO A 60 -11.56 -4.83 1.39
N ALA A 61 -10.36 -5.10 0.93
CA ALA A 61 -9.94 -4.85 -0.44
C ALA A 61 -10.65 -5.78 -1.42
N SER A 62 -10.92 -5.27 -2.61
CA SER A 62 -11.54 -6.02 -3.70
C SER A 62 -11.08 -5.48 -5.04
N PHE A 63 -10.83 -6.36 -6.00
CA PHE A 63 -10.52 -5.95 -7.37
C PHE A 63 -11.69 -5.29 -8.11
N ARG A 64 -12.89 -5.36 -7.56
CA ARG A 64 -14.09 -4.72 -8.13
C ARG A 64 -14.25 -3.27 -7.73
N LYS A 65 -13.49 -2.81 -6.75
CA LYS A 65 -13.52 -1.42 -6.31
C LYS A 65 -12.73 -0.54 -7.26
N ARG A 66 -13.14 0.72 -7.33
CA ARG A 66 -12.38 1.73 -8.04
C ARG A 66 -11.13 2.09 -7.24
N GLY A 67 -10.04 2.34 -7.96
CA GLY A 67 -8.78 2.74 -7.38
C GLY A 67 -8.42 4.18 -7.69
N TYR A 68 -7.17 4.51 -7.44
CA TYR A 68 -6.61 5.80 -7.84
C TYR A 68 -6.21 5.78 -9.29
N ILE A 69 -6.48 6.89 -9.98
CA ILE A 69 -5.96 7.10 -11.34
C ILE A 69 -4.62 7.79 -11.25
N VAL A 70 -3.62 7.19 -11.87
CA VAL A 70 -2.28 7.78 -11.96
C VAL A 70 -1.97 8.05 -13.42
N ASN A 71 -1.86 9.32 -13.77
CA ASN A 71 -1.58 9.74 -15.13
C ASN A 71 -0.16 9.33 -15.57
N PRO A 72 0.12 9.30 -16.90
CA PRO A 72 1.44 8.97 -17.40
C PRO A 72 2.54 9.82 -16.74
N HIS A 73 3.62 9.17 -16.35
CA HIS A 73 4.80 9.81 -15.78
C HIS A 73 4.55 10.60 -14.49
N ARG A 74 3.44 10.32 -13.81
CA ARG A 74 3.08 10.94 -12.54
C ARG A 74 3.27 9.97 -11.38
N LYS A 75 3.27 10.52 -10.17
CA LYS A 75 3.35 9.75 -8.94
C LYS A 75 2.10 9.96 -8.09
N LEU A 76 1.80 8.96 -7.29
CA LEU A 76 0.79 9.00 -6.24
C LEU A 76 1.47 8.79 -4.90
N VAL A 77 1.16 9.64 -3.94
CA VAL A 77 1.63 9.48 -2.56
C VAL A 77 0.43 9.18 -1.68
N VAL A 78 0.47 8.07 -0.98
CA VAL A 78 -0.61 7.63 -0.08
C VAL A 78 -0.04 7.54 1.33
N GLU A 79 -0.58 8.33 2.25
CA GLU A 79 -0.06 8.46 3.61
C GLU A 79 -0.85 7.67 4.65
N GLY A 80 -2.02 7.15 4.26
CA GLY A 80 -2.87 6.41 5.17
C GLY A 80 -4.20 6.03 4.53
N PHE A 81 -5.05 5.43 5.34
CA PHE A 81 -6.43 5.13 4.94
C PHE A 81 -7.24 6.43 4.94
N ARG A 82 -7.96 6.67 3.85
CA ARG A 82 -8.85 7.83 3.81
C ARG A 82 -10.07 7.57 4.68
N GLN A 83 -10.32 8.44 5.65
CA GLN A 83 -11.49 8.37 6.52
C GLN A 83 -12.58 9.33 6.07
N SER A 84 -12.18 10.51 5.56
CA SER A 84 -13.06 11.52 4.99
C SER A 84 -12.27 12.34 3.97
N THR A 85 -12.89 13.37 3.40
CA THR A 85 -12.20 14.27 2.46
C THR A 85 -10.97 14.93 3.11
N ASP A 86 -11.03 15.20 4.41
CA ASP A 86 -10.00 15.96 5.12
C ASP A 86 -9.24 15.13 6.16
N ALA A 87 -9.58 13.85 6.34
CA ALA A 87 -8.98 13.02 7.37
C ALA A 87 -8.39 11.73 6.81
N VAL A 88 -7.19 11.42 7.26
CA VAL A 88 -6.44 10.22 6.86
C VAL A 88 -5.94 9.51 8.12
N ALA A 89 -6.18 8.19 8.21
CA ALA A 89 -5.58 7.36 9.24
C ALA A 89 -4.19 6.94 8.78
N ALA A 90 -3.16 7.61 9.30
CA ALA A 90 -1.78 7.41 8.88
C ALA A 90 -1.31 5.96 9.02
N PHE A 91 -0.54 5.48 8.04
CA PHE A 91 0.11 4.19 8.16
C PHE A 91 1.24 4.26 9.18
N ARG A 92 1.26 3.28 10.08
CA ARG A 92 2.32 3.13 11.08
C ARG A 92 2.76 1.69 11.15
N PHE A 93 4.04 1.49 11.38
CA PHE A 93 4.55 0.18 11.75
C PHE A 93 4.14 -0.12 13.18
N GLY A 94 3.61 -1.31 13.42
CA GLY A 94 3.17 -1.70 14.75
C GLY A 94 2.86 -3.17 14.85
N PRO A 95 2.54 -3.64 16.08
CA PRO A 95 2.12 -5.02 16.30
C PRO A 95 0.84 -5.36 15.54
N VAL A 96 0.73 -6.59 15.09
CA VAL A 96 -0.44 -7.08 14.35
C VAL A 96 -1.75 -6.83 15.11
N ARG A 97 -1.75 -7.07 16.42
CA ARG A 97 -2.93 -6.91 17.28
C ARG A 97 -3.42 -5.47 17.42
N GLU A 98 -2.55 -4.49 17.16
CA GLU A 98 -2.86 -3.07 17.24
C GLU A 98 -3.12 -2.45 15.86
N SER A 99 -3.14 -3.26 14.81
CA SER A 99 -3.41 -2.78 13.46
C SER A 99 -4.86 -2.32 13.32
N TYR A 100 -5.08 -1.41 12.39
CA TYR A 100 -6.42 -0.93 12.05
C TYR A 100 -7.35 -2.10 11.64
N ALA A 101 -6.81 -3.06 10.89
CA ALA A 101 -7.57 -4.24 10.48
C ALA A 101 -7.96 -5.11 11.67
N ALA A 102 -7.05 -5.31 12.63
CA ALA A 102 -7.35 -6.08 13.83
C ALA A 102 -8.41 -5.39 14.71
N GLU A 103 -8.29 -4.08 14.90
CA GLU A 103 -9.21 -3.32 15.74
C GLU A 103 -10.61 -3.21 15.13
N LYS A 104 -10.70 -2.89 13.85
CA LYS A 104 -11.98 -2.62 13.19
C LYS A 104 -12.67 -3.87 12.69
N TYR A 105 -11.94 -4.83 12.15
CA TYR A 105 -12.50 -6.01 11.49
C TYR A 105 -12.20 -7.32 12.19
N HIS A 106 -11.42 -7.31 13.27
CA HIS A 106 -10.97 -8.50 13.99
C HIS A 106 -10.29 -9.52 13.06
N ASN A 107 -9.63 -9.03 12.00
CA ASN A 107 -8.99 -9.84 10.99
C ASN A 107 -7.52 -9.46 10.87
N THR A 108 -6.63 -10.41 11.13
CA THR A 108 -5.18 -10.20 11.09
C THR A 108 -4.50 -10.96 9.95
N ARG A 109 -5.27 -11.66 9.10
CA ARG A 109 -4.71 -12.54 8.06
C ARG A 109 -3.71 -11.82 7.15
N ASN A 110 -4.04 -10.60 6.72
CA ASN A 110 -3.25 -9.83 5.77
C ASN A 110 -2.48 -8.69 6.42
N VAL A 111 -2.39 -8.64 7.73
CA VAL A 111 -1.61 -7.60 8.41
C VAL A 111 -0.14 -7.73 8.06
N GLY A 112 0.49 -6.61 7.75
CA GLY A 112 1.87 -6.57 7.28
C GLY A 112 2.03 -6.83 5.78
N VAL A 113 0.92 -6.88 5.04
CA VAL A 113 0.93 -7.08 3.58
C VAL A 113 0.44 -5.82 2.88
N ILE A 114 1.22 -5.33 1.91
CA ILE A 114 0.79 -4.28 1.00
C ILE A 114 0.52 -4.94 -0.35
N GLY A 115 -0.71 -4.78 -0.83
CA GLY A 115 -1.16 -5.32 -2.10
C GLY A 115 -1.42 -4.21 -3.10
N ILE A 116 -1.16 -4.51 -4.37
CA ILE A 116 -1.43 -3.59 -5.46
C ILE A 116 -1.96 -4.34 -6.65
N ALA A 117 -3.01 -3.80 -7.28
CA ALA A 117 -3.53 -4.30 -8.54
C ALA A 117 -3.57 -3.15 -9.55
N LEU A 118 -3.15 -3.45 -10.76
CA LEU A 118 -3.05 -2.49 -11.85
C LEU A 118 -4.09 -2.80 -12.90
N PHE A 119 -4.74 -1.74 -13.38
CA PHE A 119 -5.72 -1.83 -14.47
C PHE A 119 -5.39 -0.78 -15.52
N ASN A 120 -5.64 -1.11 -16.78
CA ASN A 120 -5.55 -0.14 -17.87
C ASN A 120 -6.87 0.65 -17.98
N GLU A 121 -6.97 1.57 -18.95
CA GLU A 121 -8.14 2.45 -19.11
C GLU A 121 -9.46 1.71 -19.37
N VAL A 122 -9.40 0.49 -19.89
CA VAL A 122 -10.60 -0.32 -20.10
C VAL A 122 -10.92 -1.23 -18.90
N GLY A 123 -10.23 -1.06 -17.78
CA GLY A 123 -10.46 -1.83 -16.57
C GLY A 123 -9.83 -3.21 -16.58
N ARG A 124 -9.02 -3.54 -17.60
CA ARG A 124 -8.35 -4.83 -17.68
C ARG A 124 -7.19 -4.88 -16.70
N ARG A 125 -7.18 -5.90 -15.85
CA ARG A 125 -6.07 -6.15 -14.94
C ARG A 125 -4.80 -6.45 -15.75
N LEU A 126 -3.72 -5.69 -15.47
CA LEU A 126 -2.46 -5.83 -16.17
C LEU A 126 -1.58 -6.88 -15.50
N LYS A 127 -0.96 -6.51 -14.42
CA LYS A 127 -0.08 -7.40 -13.68
C LYS A 127 -0.27 -7.14 -12.20
N ALA A 128 -0.52 -8.19 -11.45
CA ALA A 128 -0.69 -8.05 -10.02
C ALA A 128 0.65 -7.92 -9.33
N ASN A 129 0.66 -7.07 -8.34
CA ASN A 129 1.64 -7.01 -7.27
C ASN A 129 3.11 -7.15 -7.70
N PRO A 130 3.78 -6.04 -8.05
CA PRO A 130 5.22 -6.06 -8.33
C PRO A 130 6.06 -6.40 -7.09
N PHE A 131 5.45 -6.43 -5.91
CA PHE A 131 6.09 -6.82 -4.65
C PHE A 131 5.46 -8.12 -4.15
N PRO A 132 6.12 -9.25 -4.31
CA PRO A 132 5.53 -10.54 -3.92
C PRO A 132 5.59 -10.82 -2.42
N GLY A 133 6.02 -9.89 -1.61
CA GLY A 133 6.31 -10.12 -0.21
C GLY A 133 5.52 -9.28 0.77
N ARG A 134 5.88 -9.42 2.01
CA ARG A 134 5.34 -8.65 3.12
C ARG A 134 6.31 -7.56 3.52
N PHE A 135 5.76 -6.49 4.10
CA PHE A 135 6.53 -5.44 4.74
C PHE A 135 6.53 -5.74 6.24
N ALA A 136 7.72 -5.82 6.81
CA ALA A 136 7.89 -6.25 8.20
C ALA A 136 8.49 -5.14 9.05
N THR A 137 8.12 -5.12 10.33
CA THR A 137 8.80 -4.31 11.33
C THR A 137 9.86 -5.16 12.02
N PRO A 138 10.97 -4.56 12.49
CA PRO A 138 11.94 -5.27 13.33
C PRO A 138 11.28 -5.78 14.61
N PRO A 139 11.73 -6.90 15.13
CA PRO A 139 11.23 -7.42 16.40
C PRO A 139 11.54 -6.50 17.59
#